data_454dc810b1400bf1d83284143b207755
#
_entry.id   454dc810b1400bf1d83284143b207755
#
_cell.length_a   1.000
_cell.length_b   1.000
_cell.length_c   1.000
_cell.angle_alpha   90.00
_cell.angle_beta   90.00
_cell.angle_gamma   90.00
#
_symmetry.space_group_name_H-M   'P 1'
#
loop_
_entity.id
_entity.type
_entity.pdbx_description
1 polymer ?
#
loop_
_entity_poly.entity_id
_entity_poly.type
_entity_poly.pdbx_seq_one_letter_code
_entity_poly.pdbx_strand_id
1 'polypeptide(L)'
;EDTMYFLVGTDMLRDFPTWKNPEEILRYADLAVCDRAEESEKWREEEQAKFFVRFKKRFETVNYKATAVSSTEARVKAAAGDDTSALCGAAVAEYIRAHRLYEIPNAHEALAAEKPSRREHSLRVAVAAAKKAAGLHLPERQAVTAALFHDCAKNLPLSSPILDGFALPDGVPRPVPEPVLHQFTGAYAAE
;
A
#
# COMPACT_ATOMS: atom_id res chain seq x y z
N GLU A 1 11.86 -32.33 21.53
CA GLU A 1 11.49 -30.93 21.79
C GLU A 1 11.31 -30.25 20.43
N ASP A 2 10.17 -29.59 20.22
CA ASP A 2 9.90 -28.86 18.98
C ASP A 2 10.62 -27.51 19.04
N THR A 3 11.30 -27.13 17.95
CA THR A 3 11.93 -25.82 17.82
C THR A 3 10.91 -24.86 17.21
N MET A 4 10.64 -23.76 17.90
CA MET A 4 9.76 -22.70 17.40
C MET A 4 10.58 -21.70 16.59
N TYR A 5 10.11 -21.38 15.41
CA TYR A 5 10.71 -20.34 14.55
C TYR A 5 9.78 -19.15 14.39
N PHE A 6 10.36 -17.95 14.52
CA PHE A 6 9.67 -16.70 14.19
C PHE A 6 10.13 -16.22 12.82
N LEU A 7 9.20 -16.26 11.85
CA LEU A 7 9.49 -15.95 10.45
C LEU A 7 9.49 -14.44 10.22
N VAL A 8 10.58 -13.90 9.67
CA VAL A 8 10.76 -12.48 9.38
C VAL A 8 11.34 -12.23 7.99
N GLY A 9 11.08 -11.07 7.41
CA GLY A 9 11.77 -10.62 6.19
C GLY A 9 13.12 -9.95 6.52
N THR A 10 13.95 -9.72 5.51
CA THR A 10 15.24 -9.02 5.66
C THR A 10 15.10 -7.59 6.19
N ASP A 11 14.02 -6.89 5.82
CA ASP A 11 13.65 -5.59 6.36
C ASP A 11 13.36 -5.64 7.87
N MET A 12 12.55 -6.61 8.29
CA MET A 12 12.24 -6.82 9.70
C MET A 12 13.45 -7.27 10.51
N LEU A 13 14.38 -8.04 9.93
CA LEU A 13 15.64 -8.42 10.59
C LEU A 13 16.48 -7.18 10.92
N ARG A 14 16.56 -6.20 10.00
CA ARG A 14 17.27 -4.93 10.25
C ARG A 14 16.67 -4.15 11.41
N ASP A 15 15.34 -4.14 11.52
CA ASP A 15 14.61 -3.42 12.55
C ASP A 15 14.47 -4.20 13.87
N PHE A 16 14.68 -5.52 13.84
CA PHE A 16 14.51 -6.40 15.01
C PHE A 16 15.20 -5.92 16.28
N PRO A 17 16.45 -5.38 16.23
CA PRO A 17 17.10 -4.82 17.41
C PRO A 17 16.38 -3.65 18.08
N THR A 18 15.44 -3.02 17.39
CA THR A 18 14.66 -1.87 17.89
C THR A 18 13.30 -2.27 18.46
N TRP A 19 12.94 -3.55 18.33
CA TRP A 19 11.65 -4.04 18.81
C TRP A 19 11.57 -4.03 20.34
N LYS A 20 10.35 -4.08 20.85
CA LYS A 20 10.14 -4.20 22.29
C LYS A 20 10.58 -5.59 22.77
N ASN A 21 11.60 -5.61 23.64
CA ASN A 21 12.14 -6.83 24.25
C ASN A 21 12.56 -7.93 23.24
N PRO A 22 13.43 -7.66 22.27
CA PRO A 22 13.81 -8.64 21.25
C PRO A 22 14.49 -9.86 21.86
N GLU A 23 15.23 -9.70 22.96
CA GLU A 23 15.85 -10.79 23.72
C GLU A 23 14.81 -11.76 24.30
N GLU A 24 13.64 -11.24 24.70
CA GLU A 24 12.56 -12.08 25.22
C GLU A 24 11.95 -12.95 24.11
N ILE A 25 11.78 -12.40 22.91
CA ILE A 25 11.32 -13.16 21.74
C ILE A 25 12.27 -14.31 21.46
N LEU A 26 13.58 -14.05 21.51
CA LEU A 26 14.62 -15.04 21.25
C LEU A 26 14.76 -16.11 22.34
N ARG A 27 14.12 -15.96 23.49
CA ARG A 27 14.02 -17.03 24.49
C ARG A 27 13.06 -18.12 24.09
N TYR A 28 12.05 -17.78 23.31
CA TYR A 28 10.97 -18.69 22.93
C TYR A 28 11.06 -19.19 21.50
N ALA A 29 11.71 -18.43 20.62
CA ALA A 29 11.80 -18.78 19.21
C ALA A 29 13.17 -18.37 18.64
N ASP A 30 13.63 -19.12 17.64
CA ASP A 30 14.74 -18.71 16.80
C ASP A 30 14.20 -17.95 15.59
N LEU A 31 14.98 -17.01 15.02
CA LEU A 31 14.55 -16.30 13.82
C LEU A 31 14.80 -17.16 12.58
N ALA A 32 13.80 -17.22 11.71
CA ALA A 32 13.91 -17.73 10.35
C ALA A 32 13.70 -16.56 9.37
N VAL A 33 14.76 -16.19 8.65
CA VAL A 33 14.78 -14.99 7.79
C VAL A 33 14.51 -15.37 6.34
N CYS A 34 13.40 -14.86 5.80
CA CYS A 34 13.09 -14.95 4.39
C CYS A 34 13.76 -13.81 3.62
N ASP A 35 14.62 -14.16 2.68
CA ASP A 35 15.29 -13.20 1.82
C ASP A 35 14.34 -12.74 0.69
N ARG A 36 13.82 -11.50 0.82
CA ARG A 36 12.92 -10.89 -0.18
C ARG A 36 13.67 -10.06 -1.23
N ALA A 37 14.90 -9.68 -0.94
CA ALA A 37 15.63 -8.69 -1.72
C ALA A 37 16.80 -9.29 -2.51
N GLU A 38 16.94 -10.64 -2.54
CA GLU A 38 18.09 -11.33 -3.13
C GLU A 38 19.43 -10.74 -2.59
N GLU A 39 19.48 -10.54 -1.26
CA GLU A 39 20.65 -9.98 -0.60
C GLU A 39 21.89 -10.83 -0.87
N SER A 40 23.03 -10.18 -1.02
CA SER A 40 24.29 -10.88 -1.29
C SER A 40 24.69 -11.77 -0.10
N GLU A 41 25.46 -12.83 -0.38
CA GLU A 41 26.01 -13.70 0.65
C GLU A 41 26.85 -12.91 1.66
N LYS A 42 27.64 -11.94 1.19
CA LYS A 42 28.40 -11.03 2.04
C LYS A 42 27.51 -10.25 3.01
N TRP A 43 26.38 -9.73 2.55
CA TRP A 43 25.41 -9.03 3.40
C TRP A 43 24.89 -9.97 4.51
N ARG A 44 24.54 -11.21 4.14
CA ARG A 44 24.04 -12.21 5.12
C ARG A 44 25.06 -12.53 6.18
N GLU A 45 26.34 -12.69 5.82
CA GLU A 45 27.44 -12.93 6.74
C GLU A 45 27.63 -11.74 7.72
N GLU A 46 27.59 -10.50 7.19
CA GLU A 46 27.69 -9.29 7.98
C GLU A 46 26.54 -9.15 9.00
N GLU A 47 25.30 -9.39 8.55
CA GLU A 47 24.13 -9.32 9.44
C GLU A 47 24.13 -10.46 10.47
N GLN A 48 24.56 -11.65 10.09
CA GLN A 48 24.72 -12.78 11.00
C GLN A 48 25.76 -12.47 12.08
N ALA A 49 26.86 -11.84 11.72
CA ALA A 49 27.89 -11.43 12.68
C ALA A 49 27.36 -10.37 13.66
N LYS A 50 26.66 -9.34 13.15
CA LYS A 50 26.05 -8.29 14.01
C LYS A 50 25.00 -8.89 14.96
N PHE A 51 24.16 -9.77 14.46
CA PHE A 51 23.12 -10.44 15.23
C PHE A 51 23.75 -11.30 16.34
N PHE A 52 24.79 -12.06 16.03
CA PHE A 52 25.51 -12.89 17.00
C PHE A 52 26.21 -12.05 18.08
N VAL A 53 26.83 -10.93 17.70
CA VAL A 53 27.48 -10.03 18.67
C VAL A 53 26.48 -9.54 19.70
N ARG A 54 25.27 -9.15 19.25
CA ARG A 54 24.23 -8.57 20.11
C ARG A 54 23.48 -9.60 20.93
N PHE A 55 22.99 -10.67 20.29
CA PHE A 55 22.04 -11.60 20.90
C PHE A 55 22.65 -12.94 21.31
N LYS A 56 23.91 -13.21 20.94
CA LYS A 56 24.59 -14.49 21.14
C LYS A 56 23.86 -15.69 20.52
N LYS A 57 23.00 -15.41 19.56
CA LYS A 57 22.23 -16.38 18.75
C LYS A 57 22.52 -16.18 17.27
N ARG A 58 22.11 -17.15 16.46
CA ARG A 58 22.12 -17.08 15.00
C ARG A 58 20.68 -17.14 14.50
N PHE A 59 20.42 -16.56 13.34
CA PHE A 59 19.18 -16.77 12.63
C PHE A 59 19.36 -17.80 11.52
N GLU A 60 18.30 -18.51 11.21
CA GLU A 60 18.24 -19.41 10.05
C GLU A 60 17.85 -18.63 8.81
N THR A 61 18.43 -18.98 7.65
CA THR A 61 18.04 -18.39 6.38
C THR A 61 17.12 -19.34 5.65
N VAL A 62 15.90 -18.88 5.34
CA VAL A 62 14.96 -19.65 4.53
C VAL A 62 15.20 -19.33 3.07
N ASN A 63 15.58 -20.35 2.31
CA ASN A 63 15.73 -20.23 0.87
C ASN A 63 14.34 -20.16 0.22
N TYR A 64 13.87 -18.95 -0.02
CA TYR A 64 12.56 -18.66 -0.55
C TYR A 64 12.67 -17.68 -1.73
N LYS A 65 12.13 -18.08 -2.88
CA LYS A 65 12.01 -17.18 -4.02
C LYS A 65 10.83 -16.23 -3.76
N ALA A 66 11.14 -15.02 -3.35
CA ALA A 66 10.13 -14.01 -3.08
C ALA A 66 9.32 -13.70 -4.36
N THR A 67 8.01 -13.73 -4.24
CA THR A 67 7.13 -13.15 -5.24
C THR A 67 7.11 -11.65 -5.00
N ALA A 68 7.30 -10.85 -6.06
CA ALA A 68 7.27 -9.39 -5.98
C ALA A 68 5.82 -8.89 -5.76
N VAL A 69 5.28 -9.16 -4.56
CA VAL A 69 3.93 -8.78 -4.16
C VAL A 69 4.00 -7.78 -3.02
N SER A 70 3.29 -6.68 -3.14
CA SER A 70 3.17 -5.64 -2.11
C SER A 70 1.76 -5.62 -1.54
N SER A 71 1.63 -5.76 -0.22
CA SER A 71 0.35 -5.60 0.48
C SER A 71 -0.22 -4.19 0.30
N THR A 72 0.63 -3.16 0.18
CA THR A 72 0.20 -1.80 -0.14
C THR A 72 -0.45 -1.73 -1.53
N GLU A 73 0.15 -2.40 -2.53
CA GLU A 73 -0.43 -2.46 -3.87
C GLU A 73 -1.76 -3.20 -3.88
N ALA A 74 -1.86 -4.32 -3.16
CA ALA A 74 -3.10 -5.07 -3.04
C ALA A 74 -4.22 -4.23 -2.41
N ARG A 75 -3.92 -3.47 -1.33
CA ARG A 75 -4.90 -2.57 -0.70
C ARG A 75 -5.32 -1.42 -1.60
N VAL A 76 -4.39 -0.82 -2.34
CA VAL A 76 -4.70 0.26 -3.28
C VAL A 76 -5.56 -0.25 -4.44
N LYS A 77 -5.27 -1.43 -5.00
CA LYS A 77 -6.12 -2.05 -6.02
C LYS A 77 -7.51 -2.36 -5.49
N ALA A 78 -7.61 -2.92 -4.29
CA ALA A 78 -8.90 -3.15 -3.64
C ALA A 78 -9.68 -1.83 -3.42
N ALA A 79 -8.99 -0.76 -3.00
CA ALA A 79 -9.59 0.56 -2.81
C ALA A 79 -10.14 1.14 -4.13
N ALA A 80 -9.50 0.85 -5.25
CA ALA A 80 -9.91 1.23 -6.59
C ALA A 80 -10.98 0.29 -7.21
N GLY A 81 -11.41 -0.74 -6.49
CA GLY A 81 -12.36 -1.74 -6.99
C GLY A 81 -11.77 -2.73 -8.01
N ASP A 82 -10.43 -2.87 -8.06
CA ASP A 82 -9.75 -3.78 -8.97
C ASP A 82 -9.65 -5.20 -8.42
N ASP A 83 -9.49 -6.16 -9.32
CA ASP A 83 -9.17 -7.53 -8.95
C ASP A 83 -7.76 -7.63 -8.33
N THR A 84 -7.71 -8.23 -7.16
CA THR A 84 -6.48 -8.44 -6.39
C THR A 84 -5.98 -9.89 -6.41
N SER A 85 -6.64 -10.77 -7.17
CA SER A 85 -6.38 -12.23 -7.16
C SER A 85 -4.95 -12.58 -7.55
N ALA A 86 -4.34 -11.84 -8.48
CA ALA A 86 -2.95 -12.00 -8.86
C ALA A 86 -1.95 -11.64 -7.76
N LEU A 87 -2.36 -10.84 -6.76
CA LEU A 87 -1.51 -10.37 -5.66
C LEU A 87 -1.68 -11.18 -4.38
N CYS A 88 -2.89 -11.63 -4.08
CA CYS A 88 -3.20 -12.30 -2.80
C CYS A 88 -3.88 -13.67 -2.95
N GLY A 89 -4.09 -14.14 -4.19
CA GLY A 89 -4.80 -15.38 -4.47
C GLY A 89 -6.32 -15.20 -4.51
N ALA A 90 -7.00 -16.08 -5.24
CA ALA A 90 -8.43 -15.94 -5.54
C ALA A 90 -9.33 -15.93 -4.29
N ALA A 91 -9.06 -16.81 -3.32
CA ALA A 91 -9.88 -16.91 -2.09
C ALA A 91 -9.81 -15.63 -1.24
N VAL A 92 -8.60 -15.03 -1.11
CA VAL A 92 -8.41 -13.79 -0.36
C VAL A 92 -9.01 -12.62 -1.12
N ALA A 93 -8.85 -12.55 -2.44
CA ALA A 93 -9.47 -11.51 -3.28
C ALA A 93 -11.00 -11.54 -3.18
N GLU A 94 -11.59 -12.73 -3.21
CA GLU A 94 -13.04 -12.91 -3.03
C GLU A 94 -13.49 -12.44 -1.64
N TYR A 95 -12.74 -12.76 -0.60
CA TYR A 95 -13.05 -12.30 0.76
C TYR A 95 -12.99 -10.77 0.88
N ILE A 96 -11.94 -10.13 0.31
CA ILE A 96 -11.78 -8.67 0.26
C ILE A 96 -13.01 -8.05 -0.42
N ARG A 97 -13.40 -8.57 -1.58
CA ARG A 97 -14.54 -8.08 -2.35
C ARG A 97 -15.87 -8.27 -1.62
N ALA A 98 -16.13 -9.48 -1.09
CA ALA A 98 -17.38 -9.80 -0.40
C ALA A 98 -17.61 -8.94 0.87
N HIS A 99 -16.52 -8.57 1.56
CA HIS A 99 -16.59 -7.77 2.79
C HIS A 99 -16.25 -6.29 2.55
N ARG A 100 -16.12 -5.86 1.29
CA ARG A 100 -15.81 -4.49 0.88
C ARG A 100 -14.58 -3.91 1.63
N LEU A 101 -13.57 -4.75 1.88
CA LEU A 101 -12.38 -4.32 2.60
C LEU A 101 -11.58 -3.33 1.75
N TYR A 102 -11.09 -2.27 2.40
CA TYR A 102 -10.32 -1.18 1.79
C TYR A 102 -11.08 -0.31 0.80
N GLU A 103 -12.31 -0.64 0.43
CA GLU A 103 -13.10 0.06 -0.58
C GLU A 103 -13.17 1.57 -0.27
N ILE A 104 -12.94 2.36 -1.32
CA ILE A 104 -13.18 3.80 -1.33
C ILE A 104 -14.40 4.04 -2.22
N PRO A 105 -15.49 4.61 -1.67
CA PRO A 105 -16.70 4.89 -2.46
C PRO A 105 -16.38 5.69 -3.72
N ASN A 106 -17.07 5.41 -4.81
CA ASN A 106 -16.94 6.08 -6.10
C ASN A 106 -15.57 5.97 -6.81
N ALA A 107 -14.53 5.36 -6.17
CA ALA A 107 -13.21 5.28 -6.78
C ALA A 107 -13.21 4.45 -8.08
N HIS A 108 -13.98 3.36 -8.12
CA HIS A 108 -14.07 2.51 -9.30
C HIS A 108 -14.67 3.26 -10.50
N GLU A 109 -15.80 3.93 -10.29
CA GLU A 109 -16.53 4.70 -11.30
C GLU A 109 -15.70 5.89 -11.78
N ALA A 110 -15.07 6.62 -10.87
CA ALA A 110 -14.23 7.76 -11.20
C ALA A 110 -13.03 7.33 -12.06
N LEU A 111 -12.36 6.25 -11.69
CA LEU A 111 -11.22 5.71 -12.44
C LEU A 111 -11.64 5.03 -13.76
N ALA A 112 -12.85 4.47 -13.85
CA ALA A 112 -13.36 3.90 -15.09
C ALA A 112 -13.59 4.95 -16.18
N ALA A 113 -13.81 6.21 -15.81
CA ALA A 113 -13.90 7.34 -16.73
C ALA A 113 -12.54 7.78 -17.31
N GLU A 114 -11.44 7.32 -16.72
CA GLU A 114 -10.10 7.68 -17.16
C GLU A 114 -9.62 6.84 -18.36
N LYS A 115 -8.70 7.42 -19.15
CA LYS A 115 -7.95 6.63 -20.14
C LYS A 115 -7.08 5.60 -19.42
N PRO A 116 -6.87 4.39 -19.99
CA PRO A 116 -6.11 3.32 -19.33
C PRO A 116 -4.75 3.74 -18.78
N SER A 117 -3.98 4.53 -19.53
CA SER A 117 -2.66 5.02 -19.11
C SER A 117 -2.73 5.99 -17.93
N ARG A 118 -3.79 6.78 -17.83
CA ARG A 118 -4.02 7.71 -16.72
C ARG A 118 -4.48 6.95 -15.47
N ARG A 119 -5.41 6.01 -15.62
CA ARG A 119 -5.84 5.11 -14.55
C ARG A 119 -4.66 4.38 -13.92
N GLU A 120 -3.76 3.85 -14.74
CA GLU A 120 -2.53 3.22 -14.26
C GLU A 120 -1.61 4.22 -13.53
N HIS A 121 -1.53 5.47 -14.02
CA HIS A 121 -0.81 6.54 -13.33
C HIS A 121 -1.42 6.81 -11.95
N SER A 122 -2.75 6.99 -11.86
CA SER A 122 -3.46 7.24 -10.59
C SER A 122 -3.22 6.11 -9.58
N LEU A 123 -3.24 4.85 -10.00
CA LEU A 123 -2.91 3.71 -9.14
C LEU A 123 -1.45 3.77 -8.64
N ARG A 124 -0.48 4.08 -9.51
CA ARG A 124 0.92 4.21 -9.10
C ARG A 124 1.13 5.37 -8.11
N VAL A 125 0.47 6.50 -8.34
CA VAL A 125 0.49 7.64 -7.42
C VAL A 125 -0.11 7.26 -6.07
N ALA A 126 -1.22 6.52 -6.06
CA ALA A 126 -1.86 6.05 -4.84
C ALA A 126 -0.96 5.10 -4.02
N VAL A 127 -0.24 4.18 -4.68
CA VAL A 127 0.75 3.32 -4.01
C VAL A 127 1.90 4.14 -3.42
N ALA A 128 2.40 5.14 -4.16
CA ALA A 128 3.46 6.02 -3.67
C ALA A 128 2.98 6.88 -2.48
N ALA A 129 1.75 7.41 -2.56
CA ALA A 129 1.12 8.19 -1.49
C ALA A 129 0.91 7.34 -0.21
N ALA A 130 0.43 6.10 -0.34
CA ALA A 130 0.28 5.18 0.79
C ALA A 130 1.62 4.92 1.51
N LYS A 131 2.67 4.60 0.74
CA LYS A 131 4.02 4.39 1.30
C LYS A 131 4.56 5.63 2.00
N LYS A 132 4.35 6.82 1.40
CA LYS A 132 4.82 8.09 1.98
C LYS A 132 4.04 8.43 3.24
N ALA A 133 2.72 8.23 3.25
CA ALA A 133 1.87 8.47 4.41
C ALA A 133 2.29 7.62 5.61
N ALA A 134 2.58 6.33 5.40
CA ALA A 134 3.07 5.44 6.44
C ALA A 134 4.37 5.96 7.08
N GLY A 135 5.33 6.41 6.26
CA GLY A 135 6.60 6.97 6.75
C GLY A 135 6.47 8.33 7.45
N LEU A 136 5.37 9.04 7.25
CA LEU A 136 5.07 10.34 7.87
C LEU A 136 4.00 10.23 8.98
N HIS A 137 3.55 9.03 9.32
CA HIS A 137 2.45 8.79 10.29
C HIS A 137 1.14 9.53 9.93
N LEU A 138 0.87 9.69 8.63
CA LEU A 138 -0.37 10.27 8.13
C LEU A 138 -1.42 9.18 7.87
N PRO A 139 -2.72 9.51 7.87
CA PRO A 139 -3.77 8.54 7.56
C PRO A 139 -3.64 8.00 6.13
N GLU A 140 -3.25 6.73 6.00
CA GLU A 140 -3.04 6.06 4.69
C GLU A 140 -4.27 6.18 3.79
N ARG A 141 -5.49 5.96 4.36
CA ARG A 141 -6.74 6.02 3.59
C ARG A 141 -6.95 7.39 2.94
N GLN A 142 -6.70 8.49 3.65
CA GLN A 142 -6.85 9.84 3.10
C GLN A 142 -5.86 10.10 1.97
N ALA A 143 -4.61 9.69 2.14
CA ALA A 143 -3.58 9.82 1.11
C ALA A 143 -3.92 9.02 -0.15
N VAL A 144 -4.43 7.80 0.01
CA VAL A 144 -4.88 6.95 -1.11
C VAL A 144 -6.09 7.55 -1.80
N THR A 145 -7.09 8.02 -1.03
CA THR A 145 -8.28 8.69 -1.60
C THR A 145 -7.88 9.89 -2.44
N ALA A 146 -7.11 10.82 -1.88
CA ALA A 146 -6.64 11.99 -2.62
C ALA A 146 -5.88 11.61 -3.89
N ALA A 147 -5.05 10.58 -3.83
CA ALA A 147 -4.27 10.10 -4.97
C ALA A 147 -5.12 9.43 -6.05
N LEU A 148 -6.15 8.67 -5.70
CA LEU A 148 -7.05 8.05 -6.68
C LEU A 148 -7.92 9.09 -7.41
N PHE A 149 -8.31 10.15 -6.72
CA PHE A 149 -9.20 11.17 -7.30
C PHE A 149 -8.47 12.38 -7.90
N HIS A 150 -7.15 12.53 -7.73
CA HIS A 150 -6.43 13.76 -8.11
C HIS A 150 -6.61 14.16 -9.58
N ASP A 151 -6.76 13.21 -10.47
CA ASP A 151 -6.88 13.43 -11.94
C ASP A 151 -8.18 12.87 -12.54
N CYS A 152 -9.03 12.18 -11.76
CA CYS A 152 -10.22 11.48 -12.23
C CYS A 152 -11.21 12.42 -12.93
N ALA A 153 -11.34 13.63 -12.44
CA ALA A 153 -12.29 14.60 -12.96
C ALA A 153 -11.86 15.33 -14.24
N LYS A 154 -10.61 15.12 -14.72
CA LYS A 154 -10.15 15.74 -15.99
C LYS A 154 -10.94 15.31 -17.21
N ASN A 155 -11.49 14.08 -17.19
CA ASN A 155 -12.31 13.55 -18.27
C ASN A 155 -13.73 13.23 -17.81
N LEU A 156 -14.08 13.59 -16.58
CA LEU A 156 -15.40 13.36 -16.03
C LEU A 156 -16.34 14.46 -16.52
N PRO A 157 -17.38 14.14 -17.31
CA PRO A 157 -18.33 15.16 -17.73
C PRO A 157 -19.10 15.69 -16.53
N LEU A 158 -19.39 16.99 -16.51
CA LEU A 158 -20.17 17.61 -15.43
C LEU A 158 -21.58 17.02 -15.27
N SER A 159 -22.07 16.32 -16.31
CA SER A 159 -23.32 15.54 -16.27
C SER A 159 -23.19 14.16 -15.65
N SER A 160 -22.01 13.79 -15.14
CA SER A 160 -21.81 12.50 -14.48
C SER A 160 -22.65 12.41 -13.21
N PRO A 161 -23.32 11.27 -12.95
CA PRO A 161 -24.08 11.04 -11.71
C PRO A 161 -23.24 11.21 -10.43
N ILE A 162 -21.92 10.97 -10.49
CA ILE A 162 -20.99 11.21 -9.38
C ILE A 162 -20.94 12.70 -8.99
N LEU A 163 -21.21 13.60 -9.94
CA LEU A 163 -21.19 15.05 -9.74
C LEU A 163 -22.58 15.63 -9.53
N ASP A 164 -23.58 14.80 -9.30
CA ASP A 164 -24.93 15.29 -9.02
C ASP A 164 -24.94 16.15 -7.74
N GLY A 165 -25.45 17.37 -7.86
CA GLY A 165 -25.41 18.36 -6.78
C GLY A 165 -24.07 19.11 -6.63
N PHE A 166 -23.09 18.88 -7.49
CA PHE A 166 -21.82 19.62 -7.42
C PHE A 166 -22.04 21.13 -7.58
N ALA A 167 -21.48 21.88 -6.64
CA ALA A 167 -21.37 23.34 -6.71
C ALA A 167 -19.95 23.78 -6.33
N LEU A 168 -19.44 24.83 -7.00
CA LEU A 168 -18.16 25.40 -6.61
C LEU A 168 -18.25 25.98 -5.20
N PRO A 169 -17.25 25.71 -4.35
CA PRO A 169 -17.17 26.28 -3.00
C PRO A 169 -17.30 27.82 -2.99
N ASP A 170 -17.84 28.35 -1.90
CA ASP A 170 -17.87 29.78 -1.68
C ASP A 170 -16.47 30.38 -1.63
N GLY A 171 -16.29 31.58 -2.19
CA GLY A 171 -15.00 32.28 -2.24
C GLY A 171 -14.10 31.86 -3.39
N VAL A 172 -14.44 30.86 -4.19
CA VAL A 172 -13.69 30.53 -5.41
C VAL A 172 -13.95 31.60 -6.47
N PRO A 173 -12.89 32.27 -7.00
CA PRO A 173 -13.04 33.24 -8.08
C PRO A 173 -13.71 32.64 -9.32
N ARG A 174 -14.63 33.38 -9.92
CA ARG A 174 -15.35 32.94 -11.14
C ARG A 174 -15.06 33.86 -12.31
N PRO A 175 -14.96 33.35 -13.53
CA PRO A 175 -15.09 31.94 -13.92
C PRO A 175 -13.84 31.11 -13.54
N VAL A 176 -14.02 29.84 -13.16
CA VAL A 176 -12.92 28.89 -13.00
C VAL A 176 -12.49 28.40 -14.37
N PRO A 177 -11.21 28.52 -14.77
CA PRO A 177 -10.72 27.97 -16.02
C PRO A 177 -10.94 26.45 -16.09
N GLU A 178 -11.39 25.94 -17.23
CA GLU A 178 -11.66 24.52 -17.44
C GLU A 178 -10.51 23.59 -17.01
N PRO A 179 -9.22 23.93 -17.30
CA PRO A 179 -8.10 23.10 -16.88
C PRO A 179 -7.91 22.99 -15.35
N VAL A 180 -8.57 23.83 -14.56
CA VAL A 180 -8.47 23.85 -13.08
C VAL A 180 -9.74 23.28 -12.44
N LEU A 181 -10.86 23.24 -13.17
CA LEU A 181 -12.16 22.80 -12.65
C LEU A 181 -12.12 21.37 -12.11
N HIS A 182 -11.31 20.49 -12.72
CA HIS A 182 -11.19 19.09 -12.29
C HIS A 182 -10.69 18.92 -10.85
N GLN A 183 -10.00 19.91 -10.28
CA GLN A 183 -9.56 19.85 -8.88
C GLN A 183 -10.75 19.91 -7.93
N PHE A 184 -11.75 20.74 -8.25
CA PHE A 184 -12.97 20.87 -7.44
C PHE A 184 -13.92 19.68 -7.65
N THR A 185 -14.13 19.28 -8.90
CA THR A 185 -14.98 18.12 -9.20
C THR A 185 -14.36 16.82 -8.69
N GLY A 186 -13.03 16.69 -8.71
CA GLY A 186 -12.31 15.55 -8.11
C GLY A 186 -12.44 15.49 -6.60
N ALA A 187 -12.35 16.64 -5.92
CA ALA A 187 -12.56 16.72 -4.47
C ALA A 187 -14.00 16.32 -4.12
N TYR A 188 -14.99 16.84 -4.83
CA TYR A 188 -16.41 16.50 -4.62
C TYR A 188 -16.70 15.00 -4.85
N ALA A 189 -16.12 14.42 -5.88
CA ALA A 189 -16.28 12.99 -6.16
C ALA A 189 -15.63 12.07 -5.11
N ALA A 190 -14.71 12.61 -4.29
CA ALA A 190 -14.03 11.88 -3.24
C ALA A 190 -14.77 11.91 -1.88
N GLU A 191 -15.76 12.79 -1.71
CA GLU A 191 -16.63 12.88 -0.53
C GLU A 191 -17.74 11.81 -0.55
#